data_cea66b9893b7a1a937f1a5ea159f95dc
#
_entry.id   cea66b9893b7a1a937f1a5ea159f95dc
#
_cell.length_a   1.000
_cell.length_b   1.000
_cell.length_c   1.000
_cell.angle_alpha   90.00
_cell.angle_beta   90.00
_cell.angle_gamma   90.00
#
_symmetry.space_group_name_H-M   'P 1'
#
loop_
_entity.id
_entity.type
_entity.pdbx_description
1 polymer ?
#
loop_
_entity_poly.entity_id
_entity_poly.type
_entity_poly.pdbx_seq_one_letter_code
_entity_poly.pdbx_strand_id
1 'polypeptide(L)'
;MSVNANITKKERDCLVSIWQGSRDGFPVRVTSLAESMKIKPPTVEELLDRLEDKKLIVRNRGMVMLSDEGKAAYRRIMLGHRALETFMVQCGDDADRACRMISNFDYLIDEDSALLILSKIGNPANCPHGKPIIES
;
A
#
# COMPACT_ATOMS: atom_id res chain seq x y z
N MET A 1 -19.16 -2.15 0.00
CA MET A 1 -18.66 -0.79 0.02
C MET A 1 -17.29 -0.74 0.60
N SER A 2 -16.36 -0.42 -0.19
CA SER A 2 -15.03 -0.32 0.31
C SER A 2 -14.94 0.72 1.40
N VAL A 3 -14.25 0.40 2.45
CA VAL A 3 -13.85 1.38 3.43
C VAL A 3 -12.87 2.30 2.71
N ASN A 4 -13.40 3.29 2.04
CA ASN A 4 -12.56 4.30 1.44
C ASN A 4 -12.14 5.24 2.55
N ALA A 5 -11.09 4.85 3.21
CA ALA A 5 -10.33 5.86 3.86
C ALA A 5 -9.78 6.74 2.75
N ASN A 6 -10.28 7.94 2.65
CA ASN A 6 -9.68 8.96 1.79
C ASN A 6 -8.30 9.26 2.35
N ILE A 7 -7.31 8.60 1.79
CA ILE A 7 -5.93 8.81 2.20
C ILE A 7 -5.20 9.66 1.15
N THR A 8 -4.17 10.36 1.60
CA THR A 8 -3.29 11.11 0.72
C THR A 8 -2.15 10.21 0.23
N LYS A 9 -1.39 10.70 -0.75
CA LYS A 9 -0.19 9.99 -1.24
C LYS A 9 0.80 9.73 -0.11
N LYS A 10 1.02 10.70 0.75
CA LYS A 10 1.94 10.55 1.88
C LYS A 10 1.43 9.53 2.90
N GLU A 11 0.15 9.53 3.16
CA GLU A 11 -0.47 8.53 4.04
C GLU A 11 -0.36 7.13 3.42
N ARG A 12 -0.57 7.02 2.13
CA ARG A 12 -0.37 5.77 1.39
C ARG A 12 1.07 5.27 1.56
N ASP A 13 2.05 6.14 1.37
CA ASP A 13 3.46 5.77 1.49
C ASP A 13 3.77 5.29 2.92
N CYS A 14 3.22 5.98 3.92
CA CYS A 14 3.40 5.60 5.31
C CYS A 14 2.77 4.22 5.60
N LEU A 15 1.56 4.00 5.11
CA LEU A 15 0.85 2.73 5.29
C LEU A 15 1.64 1.57 4.71
N VAL A 16 2.17 1.73 3.50
CA VAL A 16 2.98 0.72 2.84
C VAL A 16 4.28 0.47 3.61
N SER A 17 4.92 1.52 4.11
CA SER A 17 6.14 1.38 4.90
C SER A 17 5.88 0.64 6.21
N ILE A 18 4.75 0.88 6.86
CA ILE A 18 4.38 0.14 8.08
C ILE A 18 4.20 -1.34 7.76
N TRP A 19 3.50 -1.66 6.68
CA TRP A 19 3.33 -3.05 6.27
C TRP A 19 4.68 -3.72 6.05
N GLN A 20 5.57 -3.07 5.29
CA GLN A 20 6.88 -3.63 4.97
C GLN A 20 7.73 -3.85 6.22
N GLY A 21 7.68 -2.92 7.16
CA GLY A 21 8.45 -3.00 8.38
C GLY A 21 7.90 -4.00 9.40
N SER A 22 6.62 -4.37 9.30
CA SER A 22 5.96 -5.26 10.25
C SER A 22 5.62 -6.63 9.65
N ARG A 23 6.21 -7.00 8.52
CA ARG A 23 5.91 -8.26 7.83
C ARG A 23 6.22 -9.49 8.67
N ASP A 24 7.17 -9.38 9.58
CA ASP A 24 7.55 -10.45 10.50
C ASP A 24 6.58 -10.59 11.70
N GLY A 25 5.54 -9.77 11.75
CA GLY A 25 4.57 -9.77 12.84
C GLY A 25 4.91 -8.85 13.99
N PHE A 26 6.04 -8.15 13.93
CA PHE A 26 6.47 -7.21 14.97
C PHE A 26 6.15 -5.77 14.57
N PRO A 27 5.78 -4.94 15.55
CA PRO A 27 5.51 -3.52 15.26
C PRO A 27 6.76 -2.77 14.80
N VAL A 28 6.53 -1.68 14.07
CA VAL A 28 7.60 -0.83 13.54
C VAL A 28 7.81 0.34 14.49
N ARG A 29 9.07 0.75 14.66
CA ARG A 29 9.41 1.94 15.43
C ARG A 29 9.19 3.19 14.57
N VAL A 30 8.70 4.25 15.20
CA VAL A 30 8.51 5.54 14.52
C VAL A 30 9.83 6.03 13.89
N THR A 31 10.95 5.86 14.61
CA THR A 31 12.26 6.25 14.08
C THR A 31 12.64 5.47 12.82
N SER A 32 12.30 4.19 12.76
CA SER A 32 12.55 3.36 11.58
C SER A 32 11.72 3.82 10.40
N LEU A 33 10.48 4.22 10.64
CA LEU A 33 9.61 4.77 9.59
C LEU A 33 10.20 6.06 9.02
N ALA A 34 10.69 6.95 9.90
CA ALA A 34 11.29 8.20 9.46
C ALA A 34 12.48 7.93 8.55
N GLU A 35 13.32 6.97 8.91
CA GLU A 35 14.47 6.60 8.09
C GLU A 35 14.05 6.00 6.74
N SER A 36 13.11 5.06 6.75
CA SER A 36 12.69 4.38 5.51
C SER A 36 11.97 5.32 4.57
N MET A 37 11.20 6.27 5.09
CA MET A 37 10.48 7.24 4.27
C MET A 37 11.34 8.46 3.93
N LYS A 38 12.51 8.60 4.54
CA LYS A 38 13.43 9.73 4.34
C LYS A 38 12.76 11.06 4.66
N ILE A 39 12.01 11.08 5.76
CA ILE A 39 11.37 12.30 6.28
C ILE A 39 11.66 12.43 7.76
N LYS A 40 11.41 13.63 8.29
CA LYS A 40 11.72 13.91 9.69
C LYS A 40 10.68 13.29 10.63
N PRO A 41 11.09 12.88 11.84
CA PRO A 41 10.16 12.29 12.81
C PRO A 41 8.89 13.10 13.07
N PRO A 42 8.92 14.45 13.21
CA PRO A 42 7.67 15.20 13.38
C PRO A 42 6.68 15.02 12.22
N THR A 43 7.18 14.89 10.99
CA THR A 43 6.32 14.65 9.84
C THR A 43 5.69 13.26 9.90
N VAL A 44 6.47 12.26 10.34
CA VAL A 44 5.93 10.91 10.56
C VAL A 44 4.83 10.95 11.61
N GLU A 45 5.05 11.66 12.71
CA GLU A 45 4.05 11.77 13.78
C GLU A 45 2.74 12.36 13.26
N GLU A 46 2.80 13.38 12.40
CA GLU A 46 1.61 13.95 11.80
C GLU A 46 0.87 12.92 10.93
N LEU A 47 1.61 12.16 10.13
CA LEU A 47 1.03 11.12 9.29
C LEU A 47 0.38 10.02 10.13
N LEU A 48 1.05 9.62 11.21
CA LEU A 48 0.53 8.60 12.11
C LEU A 48 -0.74 9.07 12.82
N ASP A 49 -0.79 10.34 13.24
CA ASP A 49 -1.99 10.90 13.85
C ASP A 49 -3.17 10.81 12.89
N ARG A 50 -2.97 11.15 11.62
CA ARG A 50 -4.03 11.05 10.61
C ARG A 50 -4.47 9.61 10.35
N LEU A 51 -3.50 8.69 10.27
CA LEU A 51 -3.81 7.28 10.05
C LEU A 51 -4.54 6.68 11.25
N GLU A 52 -4.18 7.09 12.45
CA GLU A 52 -4.85 6.66 13.67
C GLU A 52 -6.29 7.17 13.73
N ASP A 53 -6.49 8.43 13.36
CA ASP A 53 -7.84 9.02 13.27
C ASP A 53 -8.72 8.27 12.28
N LYS A 54 -8.12 7.74 11.21
CA LYS A 54 -8.82 6.93 10.21
C LYS A 54 -8.91 5.46 10.61
N LYS A 55 -8.42 5.10 11.79
CA LYS A 55 -8.46 3.73 12.35
C LYS A 55 -7.67 2.72 11.52
N LEU A 56 -6.66 3.16 10.80
CA LEU A 56 -5.85 2.30 9.95
C LEU A 56 -4.62 1.75 10.65
N ILE A 57 -4.25 2.31 11.79
CA ILE A 57 -3.08 1.85 12.56
C ILE A 57 -3.43 1.77 14.04
N VAL A 58 -2.62 1.01 14.77
CA VAL A 58 -2.61 0.99 16.22
C VAL A 58 -1.21 1.37 16.69
N ARG A 59 -1.14 2.17 17.74
CA ARG A 59 0.14 2.66 18.28
C ARG A 59 0.26 2.30 19.75
N ASN A 60 1.48 1.99 20.16
CA ASN A 60 1.79 1.71 21.55
C ASN A 60 3.26 1.98 21.80
N ARG A 61 3.56 2.99 22.63
CA ARG A 61 4.91 3.30 23.12
C ARG A 61 5.94 3.44 21.99
N GLY A 62 5.64 4.27 20.98
CA GLY A 62 6.55 4.51 19.86
C GLY A 62 6.59 3.40 18.83
N MET A 63 5.74 2.40 18.97
CA MET A 63 5.62 1.29 18.04
C MET A 63 4.31 1.39 17.27
N VAL A 64 4.30 0.95 16.03
CA VAL A 64 3.16 1.09 15.13
C VAL A 64 2.91 -0.21 14.38
N MET A 65 1.65 -0.59 14.24
CA MET A 65 1.21 -1.68 13.37
C MET A 65 -0.05 -1.27 12.63
N LEU A 66 -0.32 -1.92 11.50
CA LEU A 66 -1.60 -1.75 10.84
C LEU A 66 -2.70 -2.40 11.66
N SER A 67 -3.85 -1.73 11.74
CA SER A 67 -5.07 -2.35 12.24
C SER A 67 -5.62 -3.33 11.18
N ASP A 68 -6.70 -4.05 11.50
CA ASP A 68 -7.36 -4.88 10.50
C ASP A 68 -7.86 -4.05 9.32
N GLU A 69 -8.40 -2.87 9.58
CA GLU A 69 -8.81 -1.94 8.53
C GLU A 69 -7.61 -1.44 7.72
N GLY A 70 -6.47 -1.21 8.37
CA GLY A 70 -5.24 -0.83 7.69
C GLY A 70 -4.72 -1.92 6.77
N LYS A 71 -4.78 -3.17 7.22
CA LYS A 71 -4.40 -4.31 6.39
C LYS A 71 -5.31 -4.44 5.18
N ALA A 72 -6.62 -4.25 5.37
CA ALA A 72 -7.57 -4.28 4.27
C ALA A 72 -7.30 -3.17 3.26
N ALA A 73 -6.98 -1.97 3.75
CA ALA A 73 -6.61 -0.85 2.88
C ALA A 73 -5.34 -1.15 2.10
N TYR A 74 -4.34 -1.74 2.75
CA TYR A 74 -3.09 -2.14 2.08
C TYR A 74 -3.37 -3.15 0.97
N ARG A 75 -4.16 -4.18 1.24
CA ARG A 75 -4.49 -5.20 0.25
C ARG A 75 -5.19 -4.60 -0.97
N ARG A 76 -6.10 -3.66 -0.74
CA ARG A 76 -6.81 -2.99 -1.82
C ARG A 76 -5.88 -2.15 -2.68
N ILE A 77 -4.97 -1.40 -2.04
CA ILE A 77 -3.96 -0.62 -2.76
C ILE A 77 -3.11 -1.55 -3.63
N MET A 78 -2.63 -2.65 -3.06
CA MET A 78 -1.77 -3.57 -3.79
C MET A 78 -2.51 -4.34 -4.87
N LEU A 79 -3.79 -4.63 -4.70
CA LEU A 79 -4.60 -5.23 -5.75
C LEU A 79 -4.61 -4.35 -6.99
N GLY A 80 -4.95 -3.08 -6.84
CA GLY A 80 -4.94 -2.13 -7.94
C GLY A 80 -3.55 -1.92 -8.53
N HIS A 81 -2.55 -1.77 -7.66
CA HIS A 81 -1.16 -1.57 -8.06
C HIS A 81 -0.68 -2.74 -8.94
N ARG A 82 -0.84 -3.96 -8.45
CA ARG A 82 -0.31 -5.14 -9.12
C ARG A 82 -1.10 -5.50 -10.38
N ALA A 83 -2.41 -5.26 -10.38
CA ALA A 83 -3.23 -5.47 -11.55
C ALA A 83 -2.80 -4.54 -12.68
N LEU A 84 -2.65 -3.24 -12.39
CA LEU A 84 -2.28 -2.27 -13.40
C LEU A 84 -0.83 -2.43 -13.85
N GLU A 85 0.08 -2.76 -12.93
CA GLU A 85 1.47 -3.04 -13.26
C GLU A 85 1.56 -4.21 -14.25
N THR A 86 0.82 -5.28 -13.99
CA THR A 86 0.80 -6.45 -14.87
C THR A 86 0.27 -6.07 -16.25
N PHE A 87 -0.80 -5.29 -16.30
CA PHE A 87 -1.35 -4.81 -17.56
C PHE A 87 -0.33 -3.99 -18.33
N MET A 88 0.36 -3.06 -17.68
CA MET A 88 1.34 -2.19 -18.31
C MET A 88 2.50 -3.00 -18.89
N VAL A 89 2.96 -4.00 -18.15
CA VAL A 89 4.05 -4.85 -18.64
C VAL A 89 3.60 -5.68 -19.84
N GLN A 90 2.37 -6.15 -19.84
CA GLN A 90 1.82 -6.84 -21.02
C GLN A 90 1.73 -5.92 -22.23
N CYS A 91 1.58 -4.63 -22.00
CA CYS A 91 1.60 -3.61 -23.08
C CYS A 91 3.03 -3.27 -23.53
N GLY A 92 4.04 -3.82 -22.89
CA GLY A 92 5.44 -3.60 -23.27
C GLY A 92 6.22 -2.66 -22.36
N ASP A 93 5.65 -2.24 -21.24
CA ASP A 93 6.36 -1.36 -20.30
C ASP A 93 7.37 -2.13 -19.46
N ASP A 94 8.36 -1.41 -18.91
CA ASP A 94 9.30 -1.93 -17.94
C ASP A 94 8.63 -2.06 -16.58
N ALA A 95 8.83 -3.20 -15.91
CA ALA A 95 8.16 -3.49 -14.64
C ALA A 95 8.51 -2.46 -13.55
N ASP A 96 9.78 -2.08 -13.44
CA ASP A 96 10.20 -1.13 -12.42
C ASP A 96 9.67 0.27 -12.70
N ARG A 97 9.66 0.68 -13.97
CA ARG A 97 9.08 1.96 -14.37
C ARG A 97 7.58 2.01 -14.08
N ALA A 98 6.87 0.96 -14.46
CA ALA A 98 5.43 0.85 -14.22
C ALA A 98 5.14 0.91 -12.72
N CYS A 99 5.91 0.18 -11.91
CA CYS A 99 5.76 0.18 -10.46
C CYS A 99 5.90 1.59 -9.87
N ARG A 100 6.95 2.31 -10.27
CA ARG A 100 7.19 3.68 -9.78
C ARG A 100 6.06 4.62 -10.16
N MET A 101 5.59 4.55 -11.41
CA MET A 101 4.51 5.41 -11.88
C MET A 101 3.21 5.13 -11.12
N ILE A 102 2.83 3.87 -11.01
CA ILE A 102 1.57 3.46 -10.41
C ILE A 102 1.55 3.76 -8.91
N SER A 103 2.70 3.73 -8.24
CA SER A 103 2.80 4.09 -6.82
C SER A 103 2.30 5.50 -6.52
N ASN A 104 2.25 6.38 -7.52
CA ASN A 104 1.75 7.73 -7.34
C ASN A 104 0.23 7.82 -7.25
N PHE A 105 -0.50 6.78 -7.67
CA PHE A 105 -1.97 6.86 -7.70
C PHE A 105 -2.68 5.53 -7.42
N ASP A 106 -1.97 4.46 -7.04
CA ASP A 106 -2.58 3.16 -6.80
C ASP A 106 -3.67 3.18 -5.73
N TYR A 107 -3.55 4.08 -4.76
CA TYR A 107 -4.53 4.23 -3.68
C TYR A 107 -5.87 4.84 -4.16
N LEU A 108 -5.92 5.32 -5.40
CA LEU A 108 -7.11 5.87 -6.03
C LEU A 108 -7.86 4.85 -6.88
N ILE A 109 -7.29 3.67 -7.09
CA ILE A 109 -7.91 2.60 -7.89
C ILE A 109 -8.85 1.82 -6.98
N ASP A 110 -10.14 1.79 -7.34
CA ASP A 110 -11.09 1.01 -6.56
C ASP A 110 -11.01 -0.48 -6.88
N GLU A 111 -11.58 -1.30 -5.99
CA GLU A 111 -11.49 -2.75 -6.12
C GLU A 111 -12.16 -3.25 -7.39
N ASP A 112 -13.32 -2.71 -7.75
CA ASP A 112 -14.04 -3.14 -8.94
C ASP A 112 -13.23 -2.87 -10.20
N SER A 113 -12.57 -1.72 -10.29
CA SER A 113 -11.69 -1.39 -11.41
C SER A 113 -10.50 -2.33 -11.47
N ALA A 114 -9.90 -2.65 -10.34
CA ALA A 114 -8.78 -3.58 -10.29
C ALA A 114 -9.19 -4.98 -10.77
N LEU A 115 -10.34 -5.46 -10.32
CA LEU A 115 -10.85 -6.76 -10.73
C LEU A 115 -11.22 -6.79 -12.22
N LEU A 116 -11.72 -5.69 -12.74
CA LEU A 116 -12.01 -5.57 -14.17
C LEU A 116 -10.73 -5.68 -14.99
N ILE A 117 -9.68 -4.96 -14.58
CA ILE A 117 -8.38 -5.04 -15.24
C ILE A 117 -7.87 -6.49 -15.23
N LEU A 118 -7.91 -7.15 -14.07
CA LEU A 118 -7.46 -8.54 -13.95
C LEU A 118 -8.21 -9.47 -14.89
N SER A 119 -9.53 -9.30 -15.02
CA SER A 119 -10.35 -10.13 -15.88
C SER A 119 -9.93 -10.00 -17.36
N LYS A 120 -9.43 -8.84 -17.75
CA LYS A 120 -9.02 -8.57 -19.14
C LYS A 120 -7.62 -9.06 -19.45
N ILE A 121 -6.79 -9.32 -18.45
CA ILE A 121 -5.42 -9.78 -18.63
C ILE A 121 -5.23 -11.25 -18.25
N GLY A 122 -6.33 -12.01 -18.11
CA GLY A 122 -6.27 -13.46 -17.91
C GLY A 122 -6.19 -13.89 -16.44
N ASN A 123 -6.53 -13.01 -15.52
CA ASN A 123 -6.50 -13.29 -14.07
C ASN A 123 -5.17 -13.90 -13.61
N PRO A 124 -4.03 -13.23 -13.85
CA PRO A 124 -2.74 -13.78 -13.45
C PRO A 124 -2.66 -13.88 -11.93
N ALA A 125 -1.92 -14.88 -11.43
CA ALA A 125 -1.77 -15.09 -10.00
C ALA A 125 -0.74 -14.12 -9.40
N ASN A 126 0.28 -13.77 -10.17
CA ASN A 126 1.39 -12.95 -9.68
C ASN A 126 1.65 -11.75 -10.59
N CYS A 127 2.17 -10.67 -9.99
CA CYS A 127 2.59 -9.48 -10.73
C CYS A 127 3.95 -9.72 -11.40
N PRO A 128 4.44 -8.79 -12.25
CA PRO A 128 5.75 -8.95 -12.90
C PRO A 128 6.93 -9.12 -11.97
N HIS A 129 6.83 -8.66 -10.71
CA HIS A 129 7.87 -8.84 -9.70
C HIS A 129 7.68 -10.14 -8.90
N GLY A 130 6.74 -11.00 -9.30
CA GLY A 130 6.54 -12.31 -8.69
C GLY A 130 5.74 -12.31 -7.41
N LYS A 131 5.10 -11.19 -7.05
CA LYS A 131 4.28 -11.10 -5.85
C LYS A 131 2.83 -11.45 -6.16
N PRO A 132 2.11 -12.10 -5.21
CA PRO A 132 0.71 -12.43 -5.46
C PRO A 132 -0.11 -11.16 -5.66
N ILE A 133 -0.98 -11.18 -6.66
CA ILE A 133 -1.83 -10.01 -6.94
C ILE A 133 -2.87 -9.87 -5.85
N ILE A 134 -3.45 -10.99 -5.42
CA ILE A 134 -4.39 -10.99 -4.31
C ILE A 134 -3.65 -11.44 -3.06
N GLU A 135 -3.48 -10.52 -2.10
CA GLU A 135 -2.87 -10.83 -0.81
C GLU A 135 -3.87 -11.56 0.07
N SER A 136 -3.40 -12.59 0.72
CA SER A 136 -4.23 -13.31 1.69
C SER A 136 -4.01 -12.79 3.11
#